data_ff740f88da4677fe8e7570d4f0658350
#
_entry.id   ff740f88da4677fe8e7570d4f0658350
#
_cell.length_a   1.000
_cell.length_b   1.000
_cell.length_c   1.000
_cell.angle_alpha   90.00
_cell.angle_beta   90.00
_cell.angle_gamma   90.00
#
_symmetry.space_group_name_H-M   'P 1'
#
loop_
_entity.id
_entity.type
_entity.pdbx_description
1 polymer ?
#
loop_
_entity_poly.entity_id
_entity_poly.type
_entity_poly.pdbx_seq_one_letter_code
_entity_poly.pdbx_strand_id
1 'polypeptide(L)'
;NTMLEDLSGQQIAEEFKSNKKLKMTTYIVGGILLLAIVFFAYRQFMWKPANEDSKNSYWVGLNYAAKDSTNLAIEEFETAVNQYDGKVGGEVAQFLLGRQYMEQGDFEAALAEFGSVKVKDTYLSSMVVKLQADCYSELKDYEKAANLYLEAAEINPNENTTPEVLFAAGQCAEAINNFEKA
;
A
#
# COMPACT_ATOMS: atom_id res chain seq x y z
N ASN A 1 47.06 -9.66 12.71
CA ASN A 1 45.63 -9.76 13.07
C ASN A 1 45.34 -9.82 14.57
N THR A 2 46.16 -9.20 15.39
CA THR A 2 46.04 -9.28 16.86
C THR A 2 46.38 -7.96 17.57
N MET A 3 46.04 -6.83 16.96
CA MET A 3 46.35 -5.49 17.55
C MET A 3 45.26 -4.94 18.50
N LEU A 4 44.14 -5.61 18.65
CA LEU A 4 43.07 -5.12 19.52
C LEU A 4 42.82 -5.94 20.79
N GLU A 5 43.49 -7.07 20.92
CA GLU A 5 43.28 -7.96 22.07
C GLU A 5 44.14 -7.61 23.32
N ASP A 6 45.21 -6.79 23.17
CA ASP A 6 46.13 -6.47 24.25
C ASP A 6 46.07 -5.04 24.80
N LEU A 7 45.13 -4.22 24.32
CA LEU A 7 45.01 -2.85 24.79
C LEU A 7 44.23 -2.77 26.12
N SER A 8 44.87 -2.25 27.16
CA SER A 8 44.16 -1.93 28.40
C SER A 8 43.10 -0.85 28.15
N GLY A 9 42.00 -0.85 28.91
CA GLY A 9 40.92 0.15 28.75
C GLY A 9 41.39 1.59 28.81
N GLN A 10 42.52 1.86 29.49
CA GLN A 10 43.16 3.20 29.55
C GLN A 10 43.81 3.59 28.22
N GLN A 11 44.50 2.66 27.57
CA GLN A 11 45.15 2.88 26.27
C GLN A 11 44.13 3.13 25.17
N ILE A 12 43.02 2.38 25.18
CA ILE A 12 41.88 2.60 24.24
C ILE A 12 41.29 4.00 24.44
N ALA A 13 41.12 4.44 25.69
CA ALA A 13 40.56 5.76 26.01
C ALA A 13 41.49 6.88 25.59
N GLU A 14 42.83 6.74 25.73
CA GLU A 14 43.81 7.73 25.31
C GLU A 14 43.91 7.81 23.79
N GLU A 15 43.93 6.70 23.08
CA GLU A 15 43.91 6.65 21.62
C GLU A 15 42.63 7.26 21.05
N PHE A 16 41.49 6.96 21.66
CA PHE A 16 40.21 7.59 21.29
C PHE A 16 40.25 9.11 21.50
N LYS A 17 40.86 9.60 22.60
CA LYS A 17 40.98 11.06 22.86
C LYS A 17 41.91 11.76 21.89
N SER A 18 42.98 11.12 21.42
CA SER A 18 44.00 11.72 20.54
C SER A 18 43.61 11.67 19.06
N ASN A 19 42.88 10.64 18.62
CA ASN A 19 42.57 10.39 17.21
C ASN A 19 41.23 11.01 16.79
N LYS A 20 41.27 12.18 16.12
CA LYS A 20 40.08 12.90 15.66
C LYS A 20 39.23 12.08 14.67
N LYS A 21 39.87 11.26 13.81
CA LYS A 21 39.15 10.40 12.85
C LYS A 21 38.42 9.29 13.58
N LEU A 22 39.04 8.66 14.56
CA LEU A 22 38.45 7.61 15.36
C LEU A 22 37.21 8.10 16.12
N LYS A 23 37.31 9.29 16.76
CA LYS A 23 36.17 9.94 17.40
C LYS A 23 34.99 10.15 16.44
N MET A 24 35.29 10.76 15.28
CA MET A 24 34.25 11.05 14.29
C MET A 24 33.56 9.76 13.79
N THR A 25 34.33 8.73 13.49
CA THR A 25 33.79 7.42 13.08
C THR A 25 32.93 6.81 14.17
N THR A 26 33.39 6.84 15.44
CA THR A 26 32.63 6.31 16.57
C THR A 26 31.32 7.06 16.78
N TYR A 27 31.30 8.39 16.65
CA TYR A 27 30.07 9.17 16.77
C TYR A 27 29.09 8.88 15.63
N ILE A 28 29.60 8.70 14.39
CA ILE A 28 28.75 8.35 13.24
C ILE A 28 28.14 6.96 13.44
N VAL A 29 28.96 5.96 13.78
CA VAL A 29 28.48 4.59 14.01
C VAL A 29 27.52 4.55 15.21
N GLY A 30 27.86 5.24 16.32
CA GLY A 30 26.99 5.34 17.48
C GLY A 30 25.65 6.02 17.17
N GLY A 31 25.68 7.09 16.35
CA GLY A 31 24.47 7.76 15.87
C GLY A 31 23.57 6.84 15.03
N ILE A 32 24.17 6.09 14.09
CA ILE A 32 23.43 5.12 13.27
C ILE A 32 22.81 4.01 14.14
N LEU A 33 23.56 3.47 15.10
CA LEU A 33 23.06 2.45 16.03
C LEU A 33 21.90 3.00 16.88
N LEU A 34 22.01 4.22 17.37
CA LEU A 34 20.97 4.87 18.15
C LEU A 34 19.70 5.05 17.32
N LEU A 35 19.82 5.54 16.09
CA LEU A 35 18.70 5.66 15.16
C LEU A 35 18.05 4.29 14.87
N ALA A 36 18.85 3.25 14.70
CA ALA A 36 18.33 1.90 14.51
C ALA A 36 17.55 1.42 15.74
N ILE A 37 18.06 1.65 16.96
CA ILE A 37 17.37 1.28 18.20
C ILE A 37 16.03 2.02 18.31
N VAL A 38 16.02 3.33 18.08
CA VAL A 38 14.79 4.15 18.10
C VAL A 38 13.78 3.65 17.06
N PHE A 39 14.25 3.35 15.84
CA PHE A 39 13.40 2.82 14.77
C PHE A 39 12.79 1.47 15.16
N PHE A 40 13.59 0.54 15.70
CA PHE A 40 13.09 -0.77 16.13
C PHE A 40 12.14 -0.65 17.32
N ALA A 41 12.41 0.23 18.28
CA ALA A 41 11.53 0.50 19.41
C ALA A 41 10.19 1.07 18.94
N TYR A 42 10.21 2.10 18.07
CA TYR A 42 9.00 2.65 17.46
C TYR A 42 8.19 1.58 16.73
N ARG A 43 8.87 0.79 15.88
CA ARG A 43 8.19 -0.28 15.14
C ARG A 43 7.54 -1.33 16.06
N GLN A 44 8.26 -1.74 17.13
CA GLN A 44 7.80 -2.81 18.02
C GLN A 44 6.67 -2.35 18.95
N PHE A 45 6.80 -1.14 19.52
CA PHE A 45 5.91 -0.69 20.60
C PHE A 45 4.78 0.23 20.14
N MET A 46 4.90 0.85 18.98
CA MET A 46 3.89 1.76 18.44
C MET A 46 3.27 1.25 17.15
N TRP A 47 4.09 0.94 16.14
CA TRP A 47 3.57 0.61 14.82
C TRP A 47 2.87 -0.76 14.79
N LYS A 48 3.46 -1.82 15.35
CA LYS A 48 2.85 -3.15 15.34
C LYS A 48 1.51 -3.23 16.07
N PRO A 49 1.36 -2.73 17.32
CA PRO A 49 0.07 -2.72 17.99
C PRO A 49 -0.99 -1.95 17.19
N ALA A 50 -0.66 -0.72 16.73
CA ALA A 50 -1.59 0.07 15.92
C ALA A 50 -1.97 -0.63 14.61
N ASN A 51 -1.04 -1.39 14.00
CA ASN A 51 -1.34 -2.15 12.79
C ASN A 51 -2.26 -3.35 13.09
N GLU A 52 -2.11 -4.03 14.21
CA GLU A 52 -3.03 -5.09 14.63
C GLU A 52 -4.43 -4.54 14.93
N ASP A 53 -4.52 -3.42 15.66
CA ASP A 53 -5.79 -2.75 15.94
C ASP A 53 -6.50 -2.33 14.65
N SER A 54 -5.75 -1.86 13.66
CA SER A 54 -6.30 -1.44 12.36
C SER A 54 -7.06 -2.54 11.63
N LYS A 55 -6.67 -3.80 11.80
CA LYS A 55 -7.26 -4.94 11.09
C LYS A 55 -8.76 -5.13 11.37
N ASN A 56 -9.26 -4.55 12.45
CA ASN A 56 -10.67 -4.60 12.80
C ASN A 56 -11.44 -3.30 12.47
N SER A 57 -10.75 -2.26 12.00
CA SER A 57 -11.35 -0.92 11.85
C SER A 57 -12.43 -0.84 10.78
N TYR A 58 -12.36 -1.65 9.74
CA TYR A 58 -13.29 -1.60 8.61
C TYR A 58 -14.55 -2.45 8.78
N TRP A 59 -14.67 -3.25 9.87
CA TRP A 59 -15.83 -4.13 10.05
C TRP A 59 -17.15 -3.39 10.27
N VAL A 60 -17.11 -2.21 10.89
CA VAL A 60 -18.32 -1.40 11.10
C VAL A 60 -18.85 -0.91 9.75
N GLY A 61 -17.97 -0.40 8.88
CA GLY A 61 -18.33 -0.01 7.52
C GLY A 61 -18.87 -1.16 6.69
N LEU A 62 -18.25 -2.35 6.77
CA LEU A 62 -18.78 -3.57 6.10
C LEU A 62 -20.18 -3.96 6.58
N ASN A 63 -20.47 -3.81 7.87
CA ASN A 63 -21.81 -4.09 8.41
C ASN A 63 -22.87 -3.10 7.89
N TYR A 64 -22.51 -1.84 7.66
CA TYR A 64 -23.40 -0.86 7.04
C TYR A 64 -23.57 -1.14 5.54
N ALA A 65 -22.48 -1.45 4.82
CA ALA A 65 -22.55 -1.84 3.42
C ALA A 65 -23.45 -3.07 3.19
N ALA A 66 -23.33 -4.08 4.05
CA ALA A 66 -24.18 -5.30 3.99
C ALA A 66 -25.68 -5.03 4.27
N LYS A 67 -26.02 -3.85 4.76
CA LYS A 67 -27.40 -3.41 5.02
C LYS A 67 -27.87 -2.34 4.04
N ASP A 68 -27.20 -2.20 2.92
CA ASP A 68 -27.44 -1.16 1.90
C ASP A 68 -27.40 0.28 2.46
N SER A 69 -26.70 0.48 3.59
CA SER A 69 -26.52 1.77 4.23
C SER A 69 -25.24 2.45 3.74
N THR A 70 -25.16 2.71 2.43
CA THR A 70 -23.95 3.12 1.74
C THR A 70 -23.32 4.39 2.32
N ASN A 71 -24.12 5.42 2.66
CA ASN A 71 -23.59 6.66 3.24
C ASN A 71 -22.90 6.43 4.59
N LEU A 72 -23.49 5.58 5.46
CA LEU A 72 -22.88 5.23 6.74
C LEU A 72 -21.64 4.35 6.56
N ALA A 73 -21.64 3.47 5.56
CA ALA A 73 -20.46 2.68 5.22
C ALA A 73 -19.30 3.57 4.77
N ILE A 74 -19.56 4.57 3.94
CA ILE A 74 -18.56 5.55 3.48
C ILE A 74 -17.97 6.31 4.69
N GLU A 75 -18.80 6.86 5.58
CA GLU A 75 -18.35 7.59 6.77
C GLU A 75 -17.44 6.74 7.66
N GLU A 76 -17.79 5.49 7.88
CA GLU A 76 -16.99 4.56 8.69
C GLU A 76 -15.68 4.18 8.00
N PHE A 77 -15.69 3.96 6.67
CA PHE A 77 -14.45 3.68 5.93
C PHE A 77 -13.54 4.91 5.89
N GLU A 78 -14.06 6.12 5.67
CA GLU A 78 -13.27 7.37 5.75
C GLU A 78 -12.62 7.53 7.13
N THR A 79 -13.37 7.25 8.19
CA THR A 79 -12.85 7.27 9.56
C THR A 79 -11.70 6.27 9.72
N ALA A 80 -11.86 5.05 9.23
CA ALA A 80 -10.82 4.02 9.30
C ALA A 80 -9.59 4.39 8.47
N VAL A 81 -9.74 4.94 7.26
CA VAL A 81 -8.65 5.43 6.41
C VAL A 81 -7.86 6.51 7.15
N ASN A 82 -8.54 7.52 7.69
CA ASN A 82 -7.90 8.64 8.38
C ASN A 82 -7.18 8.22 9.67
N GLN A 83 -7.77 7.31 10.44
CA GLN A 83 -7.20 6.84 11.71
C GLN A 83 -6.01 5.90 11.51
N TYR A 84 -6.03 5.10 10.45
CA TYR A 84 -5.08 4.00 10.22
C TYR A 84 -4.29 4.15 8.92
N ASP A 85 -3.99 5.38 8.50
CA ASP A 85 -3.15 5.64 7.32
C ASP A 85 -1.83 4.85 7.39
N GLY A 86 -1.45 4.22 6.31
CA GLY A 86 -0.26 3.37 6.19
C GLY A 86 -0.27 2.10 7.04
N LYS A 87 -1.42 1.69 7.59
CA LYS A 87 -1.65 0.41 8.26
C LYS A 87 -2.51 -0.50 7.37
N VAL A 88 -2.41 -1.80 7.59
CA VAL A 88 -3.15 -2.78 6.78
C VAL A 88 -4.66 -2.53 6.79
N GLY A 89 -5.24 -2.22 7.95
CA GLY A 89 -6.67 -1.96 8.05
C GLY A 89 -7.10 -0.68 7.35
N GLY A 90 -6.27 0.37 7.36
CA GLY A 90 -6.51 1.61 6.62
C GLY A 90 -6.49 1.38 5.10
N GLU A 91 -5.52 0.61 4.59
CA GLU A 91 -5.45 0.26 3.16
C GLU A 91 -6.67 -0.58 2.72
N VAL A 92 -7.11 -1.53 3.55
CA VAL A 92 -8.34 -2.29 3.29
C VAL A 92 -9.57 -1.39 3.32
N ALA A 93 -9.67 -0.48 4.29
CA ALA A 93 -10.76 0.47 4.36
C ALA A 93 -10.80 1.39 3.13
N GLN A 94 -9.63 1.84 2.64
CA GLN A 94 -9.53 2.67 1.44
C GLN A 94 -9.98 1.94 0.18
N PHE A 95 -9.60 0.67 0.04
CA PHE A 95 -10.11 -0.20 -1.01
C PHE A 95 -11.64 -0.35 -0.95
N LEU A 96 -12.20 -0.57 0.25
CA LEU A 96 -13.64 -0.72 0.45
C LEU A 96 -14.38 0.61 0.22
N LEU A 97 -13.79 1.74 0.57
CA LEU A 97 -14.31 3.08 0.29
C LEU A 97 -14.45 3.31 -1.22
N GLY A 98 -13.41 3.00 -1.98
CA GLY A 98 -13.46 3.07 -3.44
C GLY A 98 -14.57 2.22 -4.03
N ARG A 99 -14.80 1.01 -3.50
CA ARG A 99 -15.91 0.16 -3.91
C ARG A 99 -17.27 0.78 -3.59
N GLN A 100 -17.44 1.42 -2.43
CA GLN A 100 -18.71 2.08 -2.09
C GLN A 100 -19.01 3.25 -3.02
N TYR A 101 -18.00 4.04 -3.42
CA TYR A 101 -18.17 5.08 -4.44
C TYR A 101 -18.56 4.51 -5.80
N MET A 102 -17.98 3.37 -6.23
CA MET A 102 -18.44 2.67 -7.45
C MET A 102 -19.90 2.27 -7.36
N GLU A 103 -20.35 1.72 -6.24
CA GLU A 103 -21.75 1.31 -6.01
C GLU A 103 -22.72 2.51 -6.06
N GLN A 104 -22.24 3.71 -5.68
CA GLN A 104 -23.01 4.96 -5.85
C GLN A 104 -22.94 5.54 -7.27
N GLY A 105 -22.08 5.02 -8.14
CA GLY A 105 -21.82 5.55 -9.47
C GLY A 105 -20.89 6.77 -9.50
N ASP A 106 -20.23 7.06 -8.37
CA ASP A 106 -19.18 8.11 -8.29
C ASP A 106 -17.83 7.50 -8.66
N PHE A 107 -17.63 7.31 -9.96
CA PHE A 107 -16.43 6.63 -10.48
C PHE A 107 -15.18 7.48 -10.33
N GLU A 108 -15.28 8.82 -10.35
CA GLU A 108 -14.16 9.73 -10.10
C GLU A 108 -13.67 9.62 -8.67
N ALA A 109 -14.56 9.63 -7.69
CA ALA A 109 -14.20 9.41 -6.28
C ALA A 109 -13.61 8.02 -6.08
N ALA A 110 -14.20 6.97 -6.68
CA ALA A 110 -13.67 5.62 -6.62
C ALA A 110 -12.24 5.52 -7.15
N LEU A 111 -11.93 6.16 -8.29
CA LEU A 111 -10.59 6.22 -8.87
C LEU A 111 -9.59 6.90 -7.95
N ALA A 112 -9.98 7.97 -7.25
CA ALA A 112 -9.12 8.66 -6.30
C ALA A 112 -8.73 7.73 -5.13
N GLU A 113 -9.70 6.99 -4.60
CA GLU A 113 -9.46 6.04 -3.50
C GLU A 113 -8.60 4.86 -3.96
N PHE A 114 -8.93 4.21 -5.08
CA PHE A 114 -8.12 3.11 -5.61
C PHE A 114 -6.69 3.53 -5.96
N GLY A 115 -6.48 4.74 -6.48
CA GLY A 115 -5.16 5.29 -6.76
C GLY A 115 -4.31 5.54 -5.52
N SER A 116 -4.94 5.62 -4.35
CA SER A 116 -4.28 5.84 -3.06
C SER A 116 -3.96 4.55 -2.31
N VAL A 117 -4.52 3.40 -2.71
CA VAL A 117 -4.28 2.09 -2.07
C VAL A 117 -2.85 1.64 -2.29
N LYS A 118 -2.10 1.41 -1.20
CA LYS A 118 -0.68 1.01 -1.21
C LYS A 118 -0.51 -0.42 -0.72
N VAL A 119 -0.88 -1.39 -1.54
CA VAL A 119 -0.73 -2.80 -1.21
C VAL A 119 0.43 -3.44 -1.95
N LYS A 120 1.07 -4.43 -1.28
CA LYS A 120 2.15 -5.24 -1.86
C LYS A 120 1.67 -6.62 -2.30
N ASP A 121 0.46 -6.99 -1.91
CA ASP A 121 -0.15 -8.26 -2.31
C ASP A 121 -0.53 -8.23 -3.78
N THR A 122 -0.03 -9.20 -4.54
CA THR A 122 -0.18 -9.27 -6.00
C THR A 122 -1.65 -9.44 -6.41
N TYR A 123 -2.41 -10.25 -5.65
CA TYR A 123 -3.82 -10.48 -5.94
C TYR A 123 -4.64 -9.20 -5.74
N LEU A 124 -4.46 -8.53 -4.59
CA LEU A 124 -5.17 -7.29 -4.30
C LEU A 124 -4.73 -6.14 -5.25
N SER A 125 -3.45 -6.07 -5.60
CA SER A 125 -2.96 -5.10 -6.59
C SER A 125 -3.63 -5.27 -7.95
N SER A 126 -3.71 -6.51 -8.46
CA SER A 126 -4.41 -6.81 -9.72
C SER A 126 -5.90 -6.46 -9.63
N MET A 127 -6.55 -6.75 -8.49
CA MET A 127 -7.96 -6.40 -8.27
C MET A 127 -8.18 -4.88 -8.27
N VAL A 128 -7.31 -4.11 -7.61
CA VAL A 128 -7.40 -2.64 -7.60
C VAL A 128 -7.29 -2.08 -9.01
N VAL A 129 -6.31 -2.55 -9.80
CA VAL A 129 -6.12 -2.11 -11.19
C VAL A 129 -7.31 -2.49 -12.06
N LYS A 130 -7.89 -3.70 -11.87
CA LYS A 130 -9.13 -4.10 -12.55
C LYS A 130 -10.29 -3.14 -12.22
N LEU A 131 -10.48 -2.80 -10.94
CA LEU A 131 -11.58 -1.90 -10.53
C LEU A 131 -11.36 -0.48 -11.06
N GLN A 132 -10.12 0.00 -11.18
CA GLN A 132 -9.84 1.25 -11.86
C GLN A 132 -10.21 1.18 -13.35
N ALA A 133 -9.94 0.05 -14.01
CA ALA A 133 -10.35 -0.18 -15.39
C ALA A 133 -11.88 -0.18 -15.53
N ASP A 134 -12.59 -0.82 -14.61
CA ASP A 134 -14.06 -0.81 -14.55
C ASP A 134 -14.58 0.64 -14.44
N CYS A 135 -14.01 1.48 -13.56
CA CYS A 135 -14.38 2.89 -13.44
C CYS A 135 -14.15 3.66 -14.74
N TYR A 136 -13.00 3.50 -15.39
CA TYR A 136 -12.74 4.17 -16.67
C TYR A 136 -13.67 3.69 -17.79
N SER A 137 -14.06 2.41 -17.77
CA SER A 137 -15.06 1.87 -18.71
C SER A 137 -16.42 2.55 -18.52
N GLU A 138 -16.87 2.72 -17.28
CA GLU A 138 -18.12 3.42 -16.96
C GLU A 138 -18.07 4.92 -17.35
N LEU A 139 -16.91 5.55 -17.18
CA LEU A 139 -16.65 6.92 -17.63
C LEU A 139 -16.44 7.02 -19.15
N LYS A 140 -16.52 5.90 -19.89
CA LYS A 140 -16.33 5.79 -21.34
C LYS A 140 -14.93 6.15 -21.84
N ASP A 141 -13.94 6.16 -20.95
CA ASP A 141 -12.52 6.25 -21.31
C ASP A 141 -12.00 4.84 -21.63
N TYR A 142 -12.51 4.27 -22.71
CA TYR A 142 -12.24 2.87 -23.08
C TYR A 142 -10.75 2.59 -23.41
N GLU A 143 -10.02 3.62 -23.81
CA GLU A 143 -8.58 3.45 -24.05
C GLU A 143 -7.82 3.19 -22.75
N LYS A 144 -8.07 3.99 -21.71
CA LYS A 144 -7.48 3.76 -20.39
C LYS A 144 -7.97 2.46 -19.78
N ALA A 145 -9.27 2.16 -19.88
CA ALA A 145 -9.85 0.94 -19.39
C ALA A 145 -9.15 -0.29 -19.99
N ALA A 146 -8.99 -0.35 -21.31
CA ALA A 146 -8.31 -1.46 -21.99
C ALA A 146 -6.87 -1.64 -21.51
N ASN A 147 -6.11 -0.55 -21.36
CA ASN A 147 -4.74 -0.63 -20.90
C ASN A 147 -4.65 -1.14 -19.45
N LEU A 148 -5.52 -0.69 -18.56
CA LEU A 148 -5.55 -1.13 -17.16
C LEU A 148 -6.03 -2.58 -17.02
N TYR A 149 -6.97 -3.05 -17.83
CA TYR A 149 -7.32 -4.47 -17.85
C TYR A 149 -6.14 -5.35 -18.26
N LEU A 150 -5.37 -4.96 -19.27
CA LEU A 150 -4.16 -5.68 -19.67
C LEU A 150 -3.13 -5.67 -18.54
N GLU A 151 -2.91 -4.53 -17.88
CA GLU A 151 -2.03 -4.42 -16.72
C GLU A 151 -2.48 -5.34 -15.57
N ALA A 152 -3.77 -5.38 -15.26
CA ALA A 152 -4.32 -6.26 -14.22
C ALA A 152 -4.06 -7.75 -14.53
N ALA A 153 -4.16 -8.15 -15.80
CA ALA A 153 -3.86 -9.51 -16.26
C ALA A 153 -2.37 -9.85 -16.09
N GLU A 154 -1.47 -8.87 -16.31
CA GLU A 154 -0.02 -9.05 -16.18
C GLU A 154 0.44 -9.10 -14.71
N ILE A 155 -0.20 -8.34 -13.82
CA ILE A 155 0.15 -8.31 -12.38
C ILE A 155 -0.05 -9.67 -11.73
N ASN A 156 -1.15 -10.35 -12.02
CA ASN A 156 -1.50 -11.64 -11.41
C ASN A 156 -2.09 -12.61 -12.43
N PRO A 157 -1.26 -13.18 -13.35
CA PRO A 157 -1.73 -14.13 -14.34
C PRO A 157 -2.26 -15.41 -13.67
N ASN A 158 -3.52 -15.75 -13.90
CA ASN A 158 -4.14 -16.95 -13.35
C ASN A 158 -5.32 -17.40 -14.20
N GLU A 159 -5.71 -18.66 -14.08
CA GLU A 159 -6.77 -19.28 -14.90
C GLU A 159 -8.18 -18.77 -14.58
N ASN A 160 -8.39 -18.16 -13.41
CA ASN A 160 -9.72 -17.75 -12.95
C ASN A 160 -10.08 -16.33 -13.38
N THR A 161 -9.17 -15.35 -13.22
CA THR A 161 -9.46 -13.93 -13.46
C THR A 161 -8.88 -13.39 -14.75
N THR A 162 -7.74 -13.94 -15.22
CA THR A 162 -7.09 -13.46 -16.44
C THR A 162 -7.98 -13.49 -17.67
N PRO A 163 -8.75 -14.57 -17.95
CA PRO A 163 -9.63 -14.57 -19.11
C PRO A 163 -10.72 -13.51 -19.07
N GLU A 164 -11.26 -13.22 -17.89
CA GLU A 164 -12.29 -12.19 -17.68
C GLU A 164 -11.74 -10.79 -18.01
N VAL A 165 -10.58 -10.43 -17.44
CA VAL A 165 -10.01 -9.10 -17.66
C VAL A 165 -9.50 -8.92 -19.08
N LEU A 166 -8.97 -9.96 -19.74
CA LEU A 166 -8.59 -9.91 -21.13
C LEU A 166 -9.80 -9.73 -22.05
N PHE A 167 -10.92 -10.41 -21.75
CA PHE A 167 -12.16 -10.22 -22.49
C PHE A 167 -12.70 -8.78 -22.35
N ALA A 168 -12.67 -8.22 -21.13
CA ALA A 168 -13.06 -6.82 -20.89
C ALA A 168 -12.14 -5.82 -21.64
N ALA A 169 -10.83 -6.09 -21.68
CA ALA A 169 -9.89 -5.30 -22.45
C ALA A 169 -10.24 -5.32 -23.95
N GLY A 170 -10.57 -6.51 -24.49
CA GLY A 170 -10.99 -6.68 -25.88
C GLY A 170 -12.27 -5.90 -26.19
N GLN A 171 -13.27 -5.95 -25.32
CA GLN A 171 -14.51 -5.17 -25.49
C GLN A 171 -14.24 -3.65 -25.53
N CYS A 172 -13.37 -3.15 -24.64
CA CYS A 172 -12.98 -1.74 -24.65
C CYS A 172 -12.21 -1.38 -25.94
N ALA A 173 -11.33 -2.26 -26.42
CA ALA A 173 -10.58 -2.06 -27.66
C ALA A 173 -11.52 -2.03 -28.88
N GLU A 174 -12.53 -2.88 -28.94
CA GLU A 174 -13.56 -2.84 -29.98
C GLU A 174 -14.36 -1.52 -29.94
N ALA A 175 -14.69 -1.03 -28.74
CA ALA A 175 -15.44 0.22 -28.59
C ALA A 175 -14.72 1.44 -29.15
N ILE A 176 -13.39 1.42 -29.19
CA ILE A 176 -12.55 2.46 -29.82
C ILE A 176 -12.07 2.09 -31.23
N ASN A 177 -12.56 0.99 -31.82
CA ASN A 177 -12.12 0.47 -33.13
C ASN A 177 -10.61 0.13 -33.17
N ASN A 178 -10.02 -0.25 -32.05
CA ASN A 178 -8.63 -0.67 -31.95
C ASN A 178 -8.51 -2.19 -31.97
N PHE A 179 -8.67 -2.78 -33.15
CA PHE A 179 -8.67 -4.23 -33.33
C PHE A 179 -7.33 -4.93 -33.12
N GLU A 180 -6.22 -4.18 -32.98
CA GLU A 180 -4.93 -4.75 -32.59
C GLU A 180 -4.90 -5.14 -31.11
N LYS A 181 -5.71 -4.48 -30.26
CA LYS A 181 -5.83 -4.78 -28.83
C LYS A 181 -6.99 -5.74 -28.51
N ALA A 182 -7.97 -5.82 -29.39
CA ALA A 182 -9.12 -6.70 -29.21
C ALA A 182 -8.76 -8.17 -29.50
#